data_c99d69d28b73336e47c5c6819cad0ab7
#
_entry.id   c99d69d28b73336e47c5c6819cad0ab7
#
_cell.length_a   1.000
_cell.length_b   1.000
_cell.length_c   1.000
_cell.angle_alpha   90.00
_cell.angle_beta   90.00
_cell.angle_gamma   90.00
#
_symmetry.space_group_name_H-M   'P 1'
#
loop_
_entity.id
_entity.type
_entity.pdbx_description
1 polymer ?
#
loop_
_entity_poly.entity_id
_entity_poly.type
_entity_poly.pdbx_seq_one_letter_code
_entity_poly.pdbx_strand_id
1 'polypeptide(L)'
;MDLFVLKKIKEGDIKAFESIFRLYYTPLCLYATSITGEQEVAEEIVQDLFYVFWKERESLPILRSIKNYLYGATRNRSLQYLEHREVRYRY
;
A
#
# COMPACT_ATOMS: atom_id res chain seq x y z
N MET A 1 7.35 18.38 1.06
CA MET A 1 6.80 17.80 -0.20
C MET A 1 5.67 16.83 0.06
N ASP A 2 5.90 15.83 0.92
CA ASP A 2 4.86 14.83 1.21
C ASP A 2 3.59 15.43 1.81
N LEU A 3 3.72 16.41 2.69
CA LEU A 3 2.54 17.05 3.29
C LEU A 3 1.70 17.77 2.26
N PHE A 4 2.33 18.39 1.28
CA PHE A 4 1.63 19.09 0.20
C PHE A 4 0.87 18.11 -0.69
N VAL A 5 1.54 17.02 -1.09
CA VAL A 5 0.93 15.99 -1.93
C VAL A 5 -0.20 15.29 -1.18
N LEU A 6 0.02 14.95 0.10
CA LEU A 6 -0.99 14.32 0.93
C LEU A 6 -2.24 15.20 1.05
N LYS A 7 -2.05 16.51 1.25
CA LYS A 7 -3.17 17.44 1.34
C LYS A 7 -3.99 17.41 0.05
N LYS A 8 -3.34 17.42 -1.10
CA LYS A 8 -4.02 17.35 -2.39
C LYS A 8 -4.80 16.08 -2.56
N ILE A 9 -4.21 14.95 -2.15
CA ILE A 9 -4.90 13.65 -2.20
C ILE A 9 -6.14 13.67 -1.30
N LYS A 10 -6.02 14.21 -0.09
CA LYS A 10 -7.15 14.32 0.85
C LYS A 10 -8.27 15.19 0.29
N GLU A 11 -7.93 16.20 -0.51
CA GLU A 11 -8.91 17.07 -1.17
C GLU A 11 -9.53 16.43 -2.42
N GLY A 12 -9.09 15.23 -2.80
CA GLY A 12 -9.65 14.51 -3.93
C GLY A 12 -8.94 14.77 -5.26
N ASP A 13 -7.72 15.30 -5.23
CA ASP A 13 -6.94 15.52 -6.44
C ASP A 13 -6.43 14.18 -6.97
N ILE A 14 -7.12 13.66 -8.00
CA ILE A 14 -6.80 12.35 -8.57
C ILE A 14 -5.42 12.32 -9.24
N LYS A 15 -4.97 13.43 -9.78
CA LYS A 15 -3.64 13.49 -10.42
C LYS A 15 -2.53 13.35 -9.39
N ALA A 16 -2.72 13.94 -8.21
CA ALA A 16 -1.76 13.79 -7.12
C ALA A 16 -1.69 12.32 -6.68
N PHE A 17 -2.85 11.67 -6.56
CA PHE A 17 -2.92 10.25 -6.24
C PHE A 17 -2.24 9.40 -7.32
N GLU A 18 -2.53 9.65 -8.58
CA GLU A 18 -1.94 8.92 -9.69
C GLU A 18 -0.42 9.03 -9.70
N SER A 19 0.13 10.19 -9.34
CA SER A 19 1.59 10.37 -9.31
C SER A 19 2.22 9.44 -8.26
N ILE A 20 1.58 9.30 -7.10
CA ILE A 20 2.04 8.40 -6.05
C ILE A 20 1.88 6.94 -6.49
N PHE A 21 0.76 6.60 -7.11
CA PHE A 21 0.53 5.26 -7.64
C PHE A 21 1.62 4.86 -8.64
N ARG A 22 1.89 5.71 -9.62
CA ARG A 22 2.91 5.44 -10.64
C ARG A 22 4.31 5.30 -10.06
N LEU A 23 4.61 6.10 -9.04
CA LEU A 23 5.94 6.08 -8.43
C LEU A 23 6.17 4.82 -7.60
N TYR A 24 5.16 4.34 -6.88
CA TYR A 24 5.34 3.31 -5.87
C TYR A 24 4.75 1.95 -6.21
N TYR A 25 3.87 1.84 -7.21
CA TYR A 25 3.18 0.56 -7.48
C TYR A 25 4.16 -0.59 -7.72
N THR A 26 5.03 -0.44 -8.69
CA THR A 26 5.99 -1.51 -9.04
C THR A 26 6.96 -1.83 -7.91
N PRO A 27 7.63 -0.82 -7.28
CA PRO A 27 8.50 -1.13 -6.14
C PRO A 27 7.77 -1.82 -4.98
N LEU A 28 6.54 -1.43 -4.70
CA LEU A 28 5.76 -2.06 -3.63
C LEU A 28 5.40 -3.51 -3.97
N CYS A 29 5.08 -3.78 -5.24
CA CYS A 29 4.80 -5.15 -5.69
C CYS A 29 6.04 -6.02 -5.55
N LEU A 30 7.21 -5.50 -5.91
CA LEU A 30 8.47 -6.22 -5.74
C LEU A 30 8.73 -6.50 -4.25
N TYR A 31 8.51 -5.52 -3.42
CA TYR A 31 8.69 -5.66 -1.98
C TYR A 31 7.73 -6.72 -1.40
N ALA A 32 6.46 -6.65 -1.75
CA ALA A 32 5.47 -7.61 -1.29
C ALA A 32 5.80 -9.03 -1.80
N THR A 33 6.28 -9.15 -3.03
CA THR A 33 6.70 -10.44 -3.58
C THR A 33 7.87 -11.02 -2.78
N SER A 34 8.80 -10.16 -2.36
CA SER A 34 9.94 -10.62 -1.56
C SER A 34 9.50 -11.20 -0.21
N ILE A 35 8.37 -10.75 0.31
CA ILE A 35 7.84 -11.23 1.58
C ILE A 35 6.95 -12.46 1.37
N THR A 36 6.00 -12.38 0.43
CA THR A 36 4.99 -13.43 0.24
C THR A 36 5.49 -14.61 -0.60
N GLY A 37 6.46 -14.35 -1.47
CA GLY A 37 6.94 -15.37 -2.42
C GLY A 37 6.00 -15.60 -3.60
N GLU A 38 4.91 -14.81 -3.72
CA GLU A 38 3.89 -15.03 -4.75
C GLU A 38 3.51 -13.70 -5.40
N GLN A 39 3.90 -13.54 -6.66
CA GLN A 39 3.70 -12.29 -7.39
C GLN A 39 2.23 -11.88 -7.49
N GLU A 40 1.35 -12.83 -7.79
CA GLU A 40 -0.08 -12.54 -7.93
C GLU A 40 -0.69 -12.04 -6.62
N VAL A 41 -0.30 -12.65 -5.52
CA VAL A 41 -0.75 -12.23 -4.18
C VAL A 41 -0.22 -10.83 -3.87
N ALA A 42 1.06 -10.59 -4.18
CA ALA A 42 1.68 -9.29 -3.95
C ALA A 42 0.94 -8.17 -4.71
N GLU A 43 0.59 -8.42 -5.97
CA GLU A 43 -0.15 -7.45 -6.78
C GLU A 43 -1.54 -7.16 -6.18
N GLU A 44 -2.23 -8.19 -5.72
CA GLU A 44 -3.53 -8.00 -5.06
C GLU A 44 -3.40 -7.16 -3.78
N ILE A 45 -2.38 -7.45 -2.99
CA ILE A 45 -2.12 -6.70 -1.75
C ILE A 45 -1.90 -5.22 -2.05
N VAL A 46 -1.08 -4.92 -3.04
CA VAL A 46 -0.74 -3.53 -3.37
C VAL A 46 -1.92 -2.80 -4.00
N GLN A 47 -2.66 -3.45 -4.90
CA GLN A 47 -3.86 -2.87 -5.48
C GLN A 47 -4.89 -2.53 -4.40
N ASP A 48 -5.10 -3.45 -3.48
CA ASP A 48 -6.05 -3.25 -2.38
C ASP A 48 -5.58 -2.11 -1.46
N LEU A 49 -4.29 -2.04 -1.20
CA LEU A 49 -3.71 -0.97 -0.40
C LEU A 49 -4.00 0.41 -1.02
N PHE A 50 -3.77 0.55 -2.31
CA PHE A 50 -4.03 1.82 -3.00
C PHE A 50 -5.52 2.14 -3.07
N TYR A 51 -6.37 1.12 -3.23
CA TYR A 51 -7.81 1.31 -3.20
C TYR A 51 -8.26 1.88 -1.85
N VAL A 52 -7.81 1.28 -0.77
CA VAL A 52 -8.16 1.74 0.58
C VAL A 52 -7.57 3.12 0.85
N PHE A 53 -6.34 3.35 0.42
CA PHE A 53 -5.67 4.65 0.57
C PHE A 53 -6.52 5.77 -0.04
N TRP A 54 -7.01 5.56 -1.25
CA TRP A 54 -7.87 6.55 -1.93
C TRP A 54 -9.24 6.65 -1.26
N LYS A 55 -9.86 5.53 -0.99
CA LYS A 55 -11.20 5.48 -0.39
C LYS A 55 -11.24 6.19 0.96
N GLU A 56 -10.23 5.98 1.78
CA GLU A 56 -10.16 6.53 3.14
C GLU A 56 -9.26 7.76 3.24
N ARG A 57 -9.00 8.42 2.12
CA ARG A 57 -8.05 9.53 2.07
C ARG A 57 -8.35 10.65 3.06
N GLU A 58 -9.63 10.92 3.31
CA GLU A 58 -10.01 12.02 4.20
C GLU A 58 -9.67 11.74 5.66
N SER A 59 -9.65 10.47 6.05
CA SER A 59 -9.37 10.07 7.43
C SER A 59 -7.91 9.70 7.67
N LEU A 60 -7.05 9.83 6.65
CA LEU A 60 -5.63 9.54 6.82
C LEU A 60 -5.00 10.50 7.83
N PRO A 61 -4.13 9.97 8.71
CA PRO A 61 -3.38 10.85 9.62
C PRO A 61 -2.39 11.71 8.84
N ILE A 62 -1.83 12.71 9.52
CA ILE A 62 -0.75 13.51 8.93
C ILE A 62 0.46 12.60 8.82
N LEU A 63 0.94 12.38 7.60
CA LEU A 63 2.06 11.51 7.32
C LEU A 63 3.33 12.33 7.08
N ARG A 64 4.41 11.98 7.76
CA ARG A 64 5.72 12.58 7.51
C ARG A 64 6.32 12.06 6.23
N SER A 65 6.02 10.81 5.89
CA SER A 65 6.55 10.15 4.70
C SER A 65 5.49 9.23 4.12
N ILE A 66 5.02 9.55 2.92
CA ILE A 66 4.09 8.70 2.17
C ILE A 66 4.77 7.38 1.85
N LYS A 67 6.05 7.42 1.44
CA LYS A 67 6.83 6.22 1.15
C LYS A 67 6.85 5.25 2.33
N ASN A 68 7.22 5.75 3.50
CA ASN A 68 7.30 4.90 4.70
C ASN A 68 5.94 4.33 5.07
N TYR A 69 4.88 5.11 4.94
CA TYR A 69 3.53 4.63 5.19
C TYR A 69 3.16 3.49 4.24
N LEU A 70 3.40 3.67 2.94
CA LEU A 70 3.05 2.67 1.93
C LEU A 70 3.86 1.38 2.12
N TYR A 71 5.16 1.49 2.38
CA TYR A 71 5.99 0.31 2.63
C TYR A 71 5.61 -0.39 3.93
N GLY A 72 5.30 0.37 4.98
CA GLY A 72 4.85 -0.20 6.24
C GLY A 72 3.54 -0.96 6.09
N ALA A 73 2.58 -0.37 5.39
CA ALA A 73 1.28 -1.01 5.15
C ALA A 73 1.42 -2.25 4.29
N THR A 74 2.28 -2.18 3.26
CA THR A 74 2.55 -3.34 2.38
C THR A 74 3.18 -4.48 3.18
N ARG A 75 4.15 -4.16 4.03
CA ARG A 75 4.79 -5.14 4.89
C ARG A 75 3.78 -5.82 5.82
N ASN A 76 2.96 -5.02 6.49
CA ASN A 76 1.97 -5.55 7.42
C ASN A 76 0.97 -6.48 6.73
N ARG A 77 0.46 -6.08 5.58
CA ARG A 77 -0.49 -6.90 4.82
C ARG A 77 0.16 -8.18 4.31
N SER A 78 1.41 -8.10 3.87
CA SER A 78 2.16 -9.27 3.38
C SER A 78 2.40 -10.27 4.51
N LEU A 79 2.77 -9.79 5.69
CA LEU A 79 2.98 -10.64 6.86
C LEU A 79 1.66 -11.28 7.32
N GLN A 80 0.56 -10.54 7.29
CA GLN A 80 -0.76 -11.07 7.61
C GLN A 80 -1.15 -12.18 6.66
N TYR A 81 -0.85 -12.01 5.36
CA TYR A 81 -1.10 -13.05 4.37
C TYR A 81 -0.35 -14.34 4.71
N LEU A 82 0.94 -14.22 5.04
CA LEU A 82 1.75 -15.38 5.42
C LEU A 82 1.21 -16.08 6.65
N GLU A 83 0.78 -15.30 7.63
CA GLU A 83 0.20 -15.82 8.87
C GLU A 83 -1.08 -16.61 8.58
N HIS A 84 -1.97 -16.07 7.78
CA HIS A 84 -3.22 -16.75 7.39
C HIS A 84 -2.93 -18.01 6.56
N ARG A 85 -1.96 -17.95 5.67
CA ARG A 85 -1.55 -19.10 4.85
C ARG A 85 -1.02 -20.21 5.73
N GLU A 86 -0.18 -19.89 6.72
CA GLU A 86 0.38 -20.88 7.65
C GLU A 86 -0.73 -21.58 8.44
N VAL A 87 -1.68 -20.81 8.96
CA VAL A 87 -2.83 -21.39 9.68
C VAL A 87 -3.64 -22.30 8.77
N ARG A 88 -3.87 -21.90 7.52
CA ARG A 88 -4.62 -22.70 6.56
C ARG A 88 -3.94 -24.06 6.31
N TYR A 89 -2.63 -24.11 6.24
CA TYR A 89 -1.88 -25.35 5.97
C TYR A 89 -1.70 -26.23 7.20
N ARG A 90 -1.95 -25.73 8.39
CA ARG A 90 -1.91 -26.53 9.62
C ARG A 90 -3.13 -27.41 9.81
N TYR A 91 -4.21 -27.05 9.18
CA TYR A 91 -5.47 -27.76 9.26
C TYR A 91 -5.83 -28.37 7.91
#